data_f82974cb0a33bd8caa945b44ce62c419
#
_entry.id   f82974cb0a33bd8caa945b44ce62c419
#
_cell.length_a   1.000
_cell.length_b   1.000
_cell.length_c   1.000
_cell.angle_alpha   90.00
_cell.angle_beta   90.00
_cell.angle_gamma   90.00
#
_symmetry.space_group_name_H-M   'P 1'
#
loop_
_entity.id
_entity.type
_entity.pdbx_description
1 polymer ?
#
loop_
_entity_poly.entity_id
_entity_poly.type
_entity_poly.pdbx_seq_one_letter_code
_entity_poly.pdbx_strand_id
1 'polypeptide(L)'
;MGAAVFSHWILDAITDRPDLALYPGSHTFVGLGLWNSLAGTVAVELVMFAFGIVLYLHSTVARDRAGRYAFWSLITVLAVLYVGNLVGPPPPSARALAVFSLGGWLFVAWAYWADRHRQATGASCAPTGSSSP
;
A
#
# COMPACT_ATOMS: atom_id res chain seq x y z
N MET A 1 -0.81 13.31 10.42
CA MET A 1 0.65 13.17 10.18
C MET A 1 1.29 12.29 11.26
N GLY A 2 1.21 12.60 12.58
CA GLY A 2 1.88 11.82 13.63
C GLY A 2 1.53 10.33 13.68
N ALA A 3 0.25 9.96 13.49
CA ALA A 3 -0.17 8.55 13.47
C ALA A 3 0.47 7.75 12.32
N ALA A 4 0.66 8.37 11.15
CA ALA A 4 1.29 7.72 10.01
C ALA A 4 2.80 7.48 10.26
N VAL A 5 3.49 8.44 10.88
CA VAL A 5 4.90 8.30 11.25
C VAL A 5 5.06 7.23 12.33
N PHE A 6 4.17 7.21 13.32
CA PHE A 6 4.21 6.21 14.39
C PHE A 6 3.91 4.80 13.89
N SER A 7 2.93 4.64 12.98
CA SER A 7 2.64 3.33 12.37
C SER A 7 3.81 2.82 11.51
N HIS A 8 4.51 3.71 10.80
CA HIS A 8 5.70 3.35 10.05
C HIS A 8 6.81 2.84 10.98
N TRP A 9 7.07 3.56 12.07
CA TRP A 9 8.06 3.12 13.07
C TRP A 9 7.72 1.74 13.69
N ILE A 10 6.43 1.47 13.96
CA ILE A 10 5.99 0.15 14.45
C ILE A 10 6.28 -0.94 13.40
N LEU A 11 6.00 -0.66 12.13
CA LEU A 11 6.29 -1.60 11.05
C LEU A 11 7.78 -1.88 10.95
N ASP A 12 8.62 -0.84 11.01
CA ASP A 12 10.07 -0.99 11.00
C ASP A 12 10.55 -1.82 12.19
N ALA A 13 10.01 -1.57 13.39
CA ALA A 13 10.35 -2.36 14.59
C ALA A 13 9.98 -3.85 14.45
N ILE A 14 8.95 -4.18 13.65
CA ILE A 14 8.55 -5.57 13.38
C ILE A 14 9.42 -6.19 12.28
N THR A 15 9.74 -5.43 11.23
CA THR A 15 10.36 -5.96 10.02
C THR A 15 11.89 -5.89 10.08
N ASP A 16 12.46 -4.83 10.63
CA ASP A 16 13.89 -4.60 10.62
C ASP A 16 14.66 -5.52 11.58
N ARG A 17 15.95 -5.58 11.32
CA ARG A 17 16.92 -6.21 12.22
C ARG A 17 16.92 -5.46 13.56
N PRO A 18 17.42 -6.10 14.66
CA PRO A 18 17.52 -5.43 15.95
C PRO A 18 18.62 -4.36 15.97
N ASP A 19 18.57 -3.44 15.03
CA ASP A 19 19.47 -2.30 14.85
C ASP A 19 18.70 -0.95 14.82
N LEU A 20 17.35 -0.99 14.94
CA LEU A 20 16.53 0.20 15.04
C LEU A 20 16.68 0.84 16.42
N ALA A 21 17.28 2.04 16.48
CA ALA A 21 17.40 2.78 17.74
C ALA A 21 16.03 3.20 18.27
N LEU A 22 15.77 2.94 19.56
CA LEU A 22 14.49 3.23 20.20
C LEU A 22 14.15 4.73 20.17
N TYR A 23 15.17 5.59 20.26
CA TYR A 23 15.09 7.04 20.07
C TYR A 23 16.46 7.59 19.64
N PRO A 24 16.54 8.78 19.05
CA PRO A 24 17.80 9.38 18.62
C PRO A 24 18.84 9.44 19.77
N GLY A 25 20.01 8.79 19.57
CA GLY A 25 21.06 8.68 20.59
C GLY A 25 20.91 7.52 21.57
N SER A 26 19.91 6.66 21.42
CA SER A 26 19.74 5.44 22.20
C SER A 26 20.75 4.38 21.79
N HIS A 27 21.31 3.66 22.78
CA HIS A 27 22.08 2.43 22.58
C HIS A 27 21.20 1.16 22.71
N THR A 28 19.90 1.34 22.94
CA THR A 28 18.92 0.25 22.96
C THR A 28 18.35 0.11 21.57
N PHE A 29 18.59 -1.04 20.96
CA PHE A 29 18.12 -1.38 19.63
C PHE A 29 16.95 -2.35 19.73
N VAL A 30 15.94 -2.15 18.88
CA VAL A 30 14.75 -3.00 18.79
C VAL A 30 14.59 -3.47 17.34
N GLY A 31 13.93 -4.62 17.18
CA GLY A 31 13.65 -5.21 15.89
C GLY A 31 13.42 -6.70 16.04
N LEU A 32 12.37 -7.24 15.45
CA LEU A 32 12.07 -8.68 15.49
C LEU A 32 12.83 -9.45 14.41
N GLY A 33 13.51 -8.76 13.48
CA GLY A 33 14.33 -9.37 12.44
C GLY A 33 13.55 -10.21 11.45
N LEU A 34 12.32 -9.84 11.16
CA LEU A 34 11.45 -10.58 10.24
C LEU A 34 12.08 -10.70 8.84
N TRP A 35 12.85 -9.72 8.42
CA TRP A 35 13.59 -9.72 7.15
C TRP A 35 14.65 -10.82 7.04
N ASN A 36 15.00 -11.47 8.16
CA ASN A 36 15.84 -12.66 8.11
C ASN A 36 15.08 -13.92 7.64
N SER A 37 13.74 -13.83 7.57
CA SER A 37 12.86 -14.89 7.09
C SER A 37 12.07 -14.41 5.88
N LEU A 38 12.45 -14.82 4.68
CA LEU A 38 11.71 -14.50 3.45
C LEU A 38 10.23 -14.90 3.57
N ALA A 39 9.94 -16.07 4.13
CA ALA A 39 8.57 -16.55 4.31
C ALA A 39 7.78 -15.65 5.29
N GLY A 40 8.44 -15.20 6.38
CA GLY A 40 7.82 -14.29 7.34
C GLY A 40 7.51 -12.92 6.73
N THR A 41 8.46 -12.35 6.01
CA THR A 41 8.28 -11.08 5.29
C THR A 41 7.11 -11.15 4.31
N VAL A 42 7.13 -12.16 3.42
CA VAL A 42 6.07 -12.37 2.43
C VAL A 42 4.70 -12.56 3.12
N ALA A 43 4.63 -13.32 4.21
CA ALA A 43 3.37 -13.53 4.92
C ALA A 43 2.80 -12.21 5.48
N VAL A 44 3.63 -11.39 6.12
CA VAL A 44 3.20 -10.08 6.67
C VAL A 44 2.78 -9.13 5.55
N GLU A 45 3.55 -9.03 4.47
CA GLU A 45 3.23 -8.17 3.33
C GLU A 45 1.91 -8.58 2.67
N LEU A 46 1.68 -9.88 2.47
CA LEU A 46 0.41 -10.38 1.91
C LEU A 46 -0.78 -10.10 2.81
N VAL A 47 -0.63 -10.28 4.13
CA VAL A 47 -1.70 -9.96 5.10
C VAL A 47 -2.02 -8.47 5.07
N MET A 48 -1.01 -7.62 5.09
CA MET A 48 -1.20 -6.16 5.03
C MET A 48 -1.82 -5.72 3.71
N PHE A 49 -1.38 -6.28 2.59
CA PHE A 49 -1.93 -6.00 1.27
C PHE A 49 -3.40 -6.43 1.17
N ALA A 50 -3.73 -7.65 1.61
CA ALA A 50 -5.10 -8.14 1.64
C ALA A 50 -5.99 -7.28 2.55
N PHE A 51 -5.50 -6.91 3.73
CA PHE A 51 -6.21 -6.04 4.65
C PHE A 51 -6.49 -4.66 4.05
N GLY A 52 -5.51 -4.07 3.36
CA GLY A 52 -5.68 -2.81 2.64
C GLY A 52 -6.75 -2.90 1.55
N ILE A 53 -6.77 -3.99 0.75
CA ILE A 53 -7.80 -4.24 -0.25
C ILE A 53 -9.19 -4.33 0.40
N VAL A 54 -9.31 -5.11 1.48
CA VAL A 54 -10.59 -5.29 2.19
C VAL A 54 -11.09 -3.95 2.73
N LEU A 55 -10.25 -3.18 3.42
CA LEU A 55 -10.62 -1.85 3.92
C LEU A 55 -11.07 -0.92 2.81
N TYR A 56 -10.36 -0.89 1.70
CA TYR A 56 -10.69 -0.04 0.56
C TYR A 56 -12.01 -0.44 -0.08
N LEU A 57 -12.27 -1.73 -0.25
CA LEU A 57 -13.53 -2.24 -0.80
C LEU A 57 -14.73 -2.02 0.15
N HIS A 58 -14.51 -2.06 1.46
CA HIS A 58 -15.54 -1.72 2.44
C HIS A 58 -15.86 -0.22 2.47
N SER A 59 -14.85 0.62 2.24
CA SER A 59 -14.98 2.07 2.31
C SER A 59 -15.47 2.71 1.02
N THR A 60 -15.36 2.00 -0.11
CA THR A 60 -15.66 2.56 -1.43
C THR A 60 -16.43 1.60 -2.31
N VAL A 61 -17.29 2.16 -3.18
CA VAL A 61 -18.00 1.43 -4.24
C VAL A 61 -17.63 1.99 -5.60
N ALA A 62 -17.53 1.11 -6.60
CA ALA A 62 -17.29 1.56 -7.97
C ALA A 62 -18.52 2.29 -8.50
N ARG A 63 -18.36 3.48 -9.07
CA ARG A 63 -19.43 4.27 -9.69
C ARG A 63 -19.83 3.69 -11.05
N ASP A 64 -18.86 3.10 -11.75
CA ASP A 64 -19.00 2.59 -13.11
C ASP A 64 -18.13 1.35 -13.34
N ARG A 65 -18.24 0.79 -14.54
CA ARG A 65 -17.42 -0.36 -14.96
C ARG A 65 -15.92 0.01 -14.98
N ALA A 66 -15.59 1.24 -15.37
CA ALA A 66 -14.20 1.71 -15.43
C ALA A 66 -13.55 1.66 -14.04
N GLY A 67 -14.22 2.18 -13.00
CA GLY A 67 -13.70 2.14 -11.61
C GLY A 67 -13.49 0.73 -11.08
N ARG A 68 -14.35 -0.24 -11.48
CA ARG A 68 -14.16 -1.64 -11.11
C ARG A 68 -12.97 -2.27 -11.82
N TYR A 69 -12.88 -2.10 -13.14
CA TYR A 69 -11.79 -2.69 -13.90
C TYR A 69 -10.44 -2.02 -13.62
N ALA A 70 -10.41 -0.70 -13.46
CA ALA A 70 -9.20 0.04 -13.11
C ALA A 70 -8.60 -0.41 -11.79
N PHE A 71 -9.43 -0.62 -10.77
CA PHE A 71 -8.99 -1.12 -9.47
C PHE A 71 -8.42 -2.54 -9.58
N TRP A 72 -9.17 -3.48 -10.15
CA TRP A 72 -8.71 -4.87 -10.22
C TRP A 72 -7.51 -5.05 -11.14
N SER A 73 -7.41 -4.30 -12.23
CA SER A 73 -6.22 -4.33 -13.09
C SER A 73 -4.99 -3.77 -12.37
N LEU A 74 -5.14 -2.71 -11.58
CA LEU A 74 -4.06 -2.18 -10.75
C LEU A 74 -3.58 -3.23 -9.74
N ILE A 75 -4.50 -3.87 -8.99
CA ILE A 75 -4.17 -4.92 -8.03
C ILE A 75 -3.44 -6.09 -8.72
N THR A 76 -3.94 -6.52 -9.88
CA THR A 76 -3.31 -7.62 -10.64
C THR A 76 -1.88 -7.25 -11.08
N VAL A 77 -1.69 -6.05 -11.61
CA VAL A 77 -0.35 -5.59 -12.04
C VAL A 77 0.60 -5.50 -10.84
N LEU A 78 0.15 -4.95 -9.71
CA LEU A 78 0.98 -4.89 -8.49
C LEU A 78 1.35 -6.29 -7.99
N ALA A 79 0.40 -7.24 -8.00
CA ALA A 79 0.67 -8.62 -7.60
C ALA A 79 1.67 -9.30 -8.53
N VAL A 80 1.55 -9.11 -9.86
CA VAL A 80 2.51 -9.66 -10.84
C VAL A 80 3.90 -9.06 -10.65
N LEU A 81 4.00 -7.75 -10.43
CA LEU A 81 5.27 -7.09 -10.17
C LEU A 81 5.89 -7.57 -8.84
N TYR A 82 5.08 -7.76 -7.81
CA TYR A 82 5.52 -8.31 -6.54
C TYR A 82 6.12 -9.72 -6.70
N VAL A 83 5.41 -10.63 -7.38
CA VAL A 83 5.92 -11.97 -7.66
C VAL A 83 7.19 -11.91 -8.52
N GLY A 84 7.22 -11.05 -9.54
CA GLY A 84 8.41 -10.83 -10.36
C GLY A 84 9.61 -10.36 -9.55
N ASN A 85 9.39 -9.50 -8.55
CA ASN A 85 10.44 -9.05 -7.65
C ASN A 85 10.93 -10.16 -6.70
N LEU A 86 10.05 -11.06 -6.26
CA LEU A 86 10.42 -12.20 -5.40
C LEU A 86 11.28 -13.25 -6.11
N VAL A 87 10.98 -13.51 -7.38
CA VAL A 87 11.66 -14.59 -8.15
C VAL A 87 12.71 -14.04 -9.09
N GLY A 88 12.72 -12.74 -9.33
CA GLY A 88 13.64 -12.07 -10.25
C GLY A 88 15.05 -11.88 -9.66
N PRO A 89 16.05 -11.65 -10.51
CA PRO A 89 17.36 -11.27 -10.04
C PRO A 89 17.33 -9.87 -9.41
N PRO A 90 18.21 -9.60 -8.44
CA PRO A 90 18.31 -8.27 -7.84
C PRO A 90 18.63 -7.20 -8.90
N PRO A 91 18.23 -5.95 -8.70
CA PRO A 91 18.49 -4.86 -9.63
C PRO A 91 19.99 -4.76 -9.94
N PRO A 92 20.38 -4.59 -11.21
CA PRO A 92 21.79 -4.65 -11.61
C PRO A 92 22.60 -3.42 -11.11
N SER A 93 21.94 -2.35 -10.70
CA SER A 93 22.60 -1.16 -10.18
C SER A 93 21.63 -0.25 -9.41
N ALA A 94 22.17 0.61 -8.53
CA ALA A 94 21.40 1.66 -7.85
C ALA A 94 20.69 2.61 -8.83
N ARG A 95 21.34 2.89 -9.99
CA ARG A 95 20.75 3.73 -11.04
C ARG A 95 19.51 3.06 -11.67
N ALA A 96 19.58 1.75 -11.92
CA ALA A 96 18.44 1.00 -12.42
C ALA A 96 17.29 1.06 -11.40
N LEU A 97 17.58 0.83 -10.12
CA LEU A 97 16.60 0.93 -9.05
C LEU A 97 15.95 2.32 -8.99
N ALA A 98 16.73 3.39 -9.10
CA ALA A 98 16.22 4.76 -9.11
C ALA A 98 15.27 5.02 -10.30
N VAL A 99 15.63 4.54 -11.50
CA VAL A 99 14.77 4.67 -12.69
C VAL A 99 13.45 3.90 -12.53
N PHE A 100 13.51 2.67 -12.01
CA PHE A 100 12.30 1.89 -11.72
C PHE A 100 11.42 2.55 -10.67
N SER A 101 12.02 3.17 -9.65
CA SER A 101 11.28 3.90 -8.60
C SER A 101 10.55 5.12 -9.17
N LEU A 102 11.11 5.82 -10.16
CA LEU A 102 10.40 6.89 -10.87
C LEU A 102 9.16 6.36 -11.60
N GLY A 103 9.22 5.15 -12.14
CA GLY A 103 8.05 4.46 -12.72
C GLY A 103 6.92 4.25 -11.72
N GLY A 104 7.22 4.20 -10.42
CA GLY A 104 6.24 4.10 -9.35
C GLY A 104 5.19 5.21 -9.34
N TRP A 105 5.53 6.42 -9.81
CA TRP A 105 4.59 7.53 -9.94
C TRP A 105 3.44 7.25 -10.92
N LEU A 106 3.66 6.37 -11.91
CA LEU A 106 2.60 5.93 -12.83
C LEU A 106 1.52 5.14 -12.07
N PHE A 107 1.89 4.35 -11.08
CA PHE A 107 0.93 3.63 -10.23
C PHE A 107 0.15 4.59 -9.33
N VAL A 108 0.79 5.65 -8.84
CA VAL A 108 0.09 6.71 -8.08
C VAL A 108 -0.95 7.40 -8.96
N ALA A 109 -0.57 7.78 -10.18
CA ALA A 109 -1.50 8.38 -11.15
C ALA A 109 -2.65 7.41 -11.52
N TRP A 110 -2.35 6.13 -11.70
CA TRP A 110 -3.35 5.09 -11.98
C TRP A 110 -4.29 4.89 -10.79
N ALA A 111 -3.76 4.77 -9.57
CA ALA A 111 -4.55 4.66 -8.36
C ALA A 111 -5.49 5.86 -8.19
N TYR A 112 -4.97 7.08 -8.40
CA TYR A 112 -5.75 8.31 -8.37
C TYR A 112 -6.88 8.31 -9.42
N TRP A 113 -6.58 7.87 -10.64
CA TRP A 113 -7.59 7.75 -11.69
C TRP A 113 -8.66 6.72 -11.34
N ALA A 114 -8.26 5.55 -10.83
CA ALA A 114 -9.19 4.51 -10.38
C ALA A 114 -10.09 5.01 -9.23
N ASP A 115 -9.53 5.77 -8.28
CA ASP A 115 -10.25 6.33 -7.14
C ASP A 115 -11.32 7.35 -7.58
N ARG A 116 -11.05 8.15 -8.60
CA ARG A 116 -12.04 9.10 -9.17
C ARG A 116 -13.28 8.42 -9.77
N HIS A 117 -13.18 7.16 -10.14
CA HIS A 117 -14.30 6.32 -10.61
C HIS A 117 -14.94 5.50 -9.48
N ARG A 118 -14.63 5.84 -8.21
CA ARG A 118 -15.23 5.25 -7.01
C ARG A 118 -15.84 6.32 -6.14
N GLN A 119 -16.70 5.94 -5.22
CA GLN A 119 -17.34 6.83 -4.25
C GLN A 119 -17.33 6.19 -2.86
N ALA A 120 -17.32 7.00 -1.82
CA ALA A 120 -17.40 6.52 -0.44
C ALA A 120 -18.75 5.83 -0.21
N THR A 121 -18.74 4.73 0.51
CA THR A 121 -19.92 3.88 0.77
C THR A 121 -21.08 4.63 1.44
N GLY A 122 -20.86 5.77 2.12
CA GLY A 122 -21.89 6.59 2.77
C GLY A 122 -22.46 7.73 1.91
N ALA A 123 -21.89 8.04 0.75
CA ALA A 123 -22.25 9.22 -0.04
C ALA A 123 -23.57 9.06 -0.86
N SER A 124 -24.08 7.84 -0.97
CA SER A 124 -25.27 7.54 -1.80
C SER A 124 -26.62 7.86 -1.13
N CYS A 125 -26.66 8.30 0.14
CA CYS A 125 -27.87 8.52 0.91
C CYS A 125 -28.12 9.99 1.28
N ALA A 126 -27.58 10.97 0.58
CA ALA A 126 -28.02 12.35 0.74
C ALA A 126 -29.38 12.50 0.01
N PRO A 127 -30.54 12.66 0.72
CA PRO A 127 -31.77 12.98 0.06
C PRO A 127 -31.61 14.35 -0.60
N THR A 128 -31.81 14.41 -1.90
CA THR A 128 -32.01 15.69 -2.60
C THR A 128 -33.20 16.34 -1.95
N GLY A 129 -32.94 17.30 -1.07
CA GLY A 129 -33.96 18.11 -0.41
C GLY A 129 -34.84 18.72 -1.49
N SER A 130 -36.11 18.34 -1.48
CA SER A 130 -37.16 18.95 -2.25
C SER A 130 -37.27 20.41 -1.81
N SER A 131 -36.71 21.33 -2.56
CA SER A 131 -37.13 22.70 -2.58
C SER A 131 -38.46 22.75 -3.33
N SER A 132 -39.55 22.68 -2.62
CA SER A 132 -40.87 23.10 -3.14
C SER A 132 -41.01 24.61 -2.94
N PRO A 133 -41.64 25.29 -3.91
CA PRO A 133 -41.82 26.75 -3.95
C PRO A 133 -42.76 27.26 -2.88
#